data_e75fd795816727dd8ebc41158367be09
#
_entry.id   e75fd795816727dd8ebc41158367be09
#
_cell.length_a   1.000
_cell.length_b   1.000
_cell.length_c   1.000
_cell.angle_alpha   90.00
_cell.angle_beta   90.00
_cell.angle_gamma   90.00
#
_symmetry.space_group_name_H-M   'P 1'
#
loop_
_entity.id
_entity.type
_entity.pdbx_description
1 polymer ?
#
loop_
_entity_poly.entity_id
_entity_poly.type
_entity_poly.pdbx_seq_one_letter_code
_entity_poly.pdbx_strand_id
1 'polypeptide(L)'
;MQDLEGIFRELVCRYSEQLYWHIRGFVDSHEDADDLLQEAFLKAWKALPDFRGDSGHFTWLWRIATNEALGYLRKKRVRAALQFEPLDAKAERVIDSDPWFDGDAAERELSKVIAALPDKQRTVFIMRYYEDLSYEQISEITGTSVGALKASYFHAVQRIRERVKDFSSGD
;
A
#
# COMPACT_ATOMS: atom_id res chain seq x y z
N MET A 1 -30.41 8.06 -16.48
CA MET A 1 -29.17 8.81 -16.23
C MET A 1 -28.59 8.34 -14.90
N GLN A 2 -27.37 7.83 -14.92
CA GLN A 2 -26.73 7.41 -13.67
C GLN A 2 -26.36 8.66 -12.87
N ASP A 3 -26.71 8.67 -11.58
CA ASP A 3 -26.27 9.70 -10.64
C ASP A 3 -24.81 9.45 -10.23
N LEU A 4 -23.89 9.86 -11.09
CA LEU A 4 -22.45 9.66 -10.88
C LEU A 4 -21.95 10.37 -9.62
N GLU A 5 -22.51 11.53 -9.30
CA GLU A 5 -22.17 12.24 -8.05
C GLU A 5 -22.60 11.47 -6.81
N GLY A 6 -23.82 10.93 -6.82
CA GLY A 6 -24.32 10.11 -5.71
C GLY A 6 -23.51 8.86 -5.51
N ILE A 7 -23.21 8.14 -6.60
CA ILE A 7 -22.35 6.95 -6.56
C ILE A 7 -20.95 7.28 -6.04
N PHE A 8 -20.33 8.35 -6.53
CA PHE A 8 -19.00 8.75 -6.10
C PHE A 8 -18.98 9.14 -4.62
N ARG A 9 -19.98 9.91 -4.18
CA ARG A 9 -20.10 10.28 -2.77
C ARG A 9 -20.22 9.06 -1.87
N GLU A 10 -21.00 8.07 -2.27
CA GLU A 10 -21.14 6.81 -1.54
C GLU A 10 -19.80 6.05 -1.48
N LEU A 11 -19.04 5.99 -2.57
CA LEU A 11 -17.72 5.36 -2.61
C LEU A 11 -16.73 6.05 -1.66
N VAL A 12 -16.71 7.38 -1.67
CA VAL A 12 -15.86 8.16 -0.76
C VAL A 12 -16.24 7.90 0.70
N CYS A 13 -17.53 8.00 1.03
CA CYS A 13 -18.01 7.77 2.41
C CYS A 13 -17.70 6.36 2.90
N ARG A 14 -17.84 5.36 2.02
CA ARG A 14 -17.69 3.95 2.38
C ARG A 14 -16.24 3.51 2.49
N TYR A 15 -15.36 4.00 1.63
CA TYR A 15 -14.02 3.44 1.46
C TYR A 15 -12.87 4.36 1.85
N SER A 16 -13.09 5.63 2.19
CA SER A 16 -12.00 6.58 2.48
C SER A 16 -11.04 6.09 3.56
N GLU A 17 -11.57 5.63 4.67
CA GLU A 17 -10.74 5.18 5.79
C GLU A 17 -9.94 3.92 5.44
N GLN A 18 -10.62 2.93 4.88
CA GLN A 18 -9.96 1.67 4.46
C GLN A 18 -8.91 1.92 3.38
N LEU A 19 -9.23 2.79 2.42
CA LEU A 19 -8.33 3.13 1.33
C LEU A 19 -7.11 3.93 1.82
N TYR A 20 -7.32 4.82 2.78
CA TYR A 20 -6.22 5.53 3.45
C TYR A 20 -5.23 4.54 4.06
N TRP A 21 -5.70 3.59 4.86
CA TRP A 21 -4.84 2.60 5.50
C TRP A 21 -4.17 1.65 4.50
N HIS A 22 -4.87 1.31 3.42
CA HIS A 22 -4.28 0.58 2.31
C HIS A 22 -3.07 1.33 1.73
N ILE A 23 -3.25 2.59 1.37
CA ILE A 23 -2.18 3.45 0.83
C ILE A 23 -1.08 3.66 1.87
N ARG A 24 -1.45 3.84 3.14
CA ARG A 24 -0.52 4.05 4.26
C ARG A 24 0.49 2.91 4.41
N GLY A 25 0.12 1.70 4.04
CA GLY A 25 1.01 0.54 3.99
C GLY A 25 2.15 0.67 2.95
N PHE A 26 1.95 1.48 1.91
CA PHE A 26 2.93 1.67 0.83
C PHE A 26 3.83 2.88 1.03
N VAL A 27 3.47 3.81 1.88
CA VAL A 27 4.19 5.07 2.06
C VAL A 27 4.61 5.26 3.51
N ASP A 28 5.57 6.14 3.74
CA ASP A 28 6.24 6.26 5.03
C ASP A 28 5.66 7.38 5.90
N SER A 29 4.84 8.28 5.33
CA SER A 29 4.26 9.42 6.04
C SER A 29 2.77 9.57 5.82
N HIS A 30 2.10 10.20 6.78
CA HIS A 30 0.71 10.62 6.68
C HIS A 30 0.46 11.56 5.50
N GLU A 31 1.34 12.53 5.28
CA GLU A 31 1.20 13.51 4.21
C GLU A 31 1.19 12.85 2.83
N ASP A 32 2.10 11.92 2.59
CA ASP A 32 2.17 11.18 1.32
C ASP A 32 0.93 10.30 1.15
N ALA A 33 0.46 9.66 2.21
CA ALA A 33 -0.75 8.85 2.15
C ALA A 33 -1.99 9.69 1.82
N ASP A 34 -2.12 10.86 2.43
CA ASP A 34 -3.25 11.76 2.19
C ASP A 34 -3.24 12.30 0.75
N ASP A 35 -2.09 12.71 0.25
CA ASP A 35 -1.93 13.15 -1.15
C ASP A 35 -2.29 12.05 -2.15
N LEU A 36 -1.83 10.82 -1.91
CA LEU A 36 -2.14 9.69 -2.78
C LEU A 36 -3.61 9.27 -2.71
N LEU A 37 -4.24 9.39 -1.54
CA LEU A 37 -5.67 9.15 -1.39
C LEU A 37 -6.48 10.12 -2.24
N GLN A 38 -6.14 11.41 -2.21
CA GLN A 38 -6.78 12.43 -3.03
C GLN A 38 -6.59 12.13 -4.53
N GLU A 39 -5.37 11.80 -4.96
CA GLU A 39 -5.09 11.43 -6.35
C GLU A 39 -5.87 10.19 -6.79
N ALA A 40 -5.96 9.18 -5.94
CA ALA A 40 -6.73 7.97 -6.23
C ALA A 40 -8.22 8.30 -6.44
N PHE A 41 -8.82 9.12 -5.58
CA PHE A 41 -10.21 9.54 -5.74
C PHE A 41 -10.42 10.44 -6.95
N LEU A 42 -9.49 11.32 -7.27
CA LEU A 42 -9.57 12.14 -8.50
C LEU A 42 -9.55 11.27 -9.76
N LYS A 43 -8.69 10.25 -9.79
CA LYS A 43 -8.66 9.29 -10.90
C LYS A 43 -9.93 8.44 -10.96
N ALA A 44 -10.42 8.01 -9.81
CA ALA A 44 -11.69 7.28 -9.72
C ALA A 44 -12.84 8.12 -10.25
N TRP A 45 -12.93 9.40 -9.87
CA TRP A 45 -13.95 10.31 -10.39
C TRP A 45 -13.92 10.42 -11.91
N LYS A 46 -12.73 10.61 -12.47
CA LYS A 46 -12.56 10.72 -13.93
C LYS A 46 -12.89 9.42 -14.68
N ALA A 47 -12.62 8.27 -14.08
CA ALA A 47 -12.84 6.97 -14.67
C ALA A 47 -14.24 6.39 -14.42
N LEU A 48 -14.99 6.95 -13.46
CA LEU A 48 -16.30 6.43 -13.08
C LEU A 48 -17.32 6.37 -14.22
N PRO A 49 -17.38 7.34 -15.16
CA PRO A 49 -18.29 7.24 -16.30
C PRO A 49 -18.05 6.02 -17.20
N ASP A 50 -16.81 5.53 -17.24
CA ASP A 50 -16.40 4.38 -18.06
C ASP A 50 -16.39 3.06 -17.28
N PHE A 51 -16.74 3.09 -16.01
CA PHE A 51 -16.80 1.90 -15.17
C PHE A 51 -17.91 0.97 -15.64
N ARG A 52 -17.55 -0.25 -16.08
CA ARG A 52 -18.46 -1.23 -16.65
C ARG A 52 -19.09 -2.20 -15.66
N GLY A 53 -18.59 -2.22 -14.43
CA GLY A 53 -19.05 -3.16 -13.40
C GLY A 53 -18.54 -4.60 -13.54
N ASP A 54 -17.55 -4.84 -14.38
CA ASP A 54 -16.93 -6.17 -14.58
C ASP A 54 -16.25 -6.65 -13.30
N SER A 55 -15.72 -5.74 -12.51
CA SER A 55 -15.31 -5.95 -11.13
C SER A 55 -16.21 -5.15 -10.19
N GLY A 56 -16.27 -5.51 -8.90
CA GLY A 56 -16.92 -4.68 -7.89
C GLY A 56 -16.19 -3.34 -7.72
N HIS A 57 -16.88 -2.35 -7.17
CA HIS A 57 -16.30 -1.04 -6.87
C HIS A 57 -15.05 -1.14 -5.98
N PHE A 58 -15.04 -2.04 -5.00
CA PHE A 58 -13.90 -2.29 -4.14
C PHE A 58 -12.65 -2.68 -4.94
N THR A 59 -12.73 -3.72 -5.76
CA THR A 59 -11.59 -4.20 -6.58
C THR A 59 -11.10 -3.10 -7.53
N TRP A 60 -12.02 -2.41 -8.18
CA TRP A 60 -11.71 -1.32 -9.09
C TRP A 60 -10.99 -0.16 -8.40
N LEU A 61 -11.51 0.29 -7.26
CA LEU A 61 -10.93 1.38 -6.48
C LEU A 61 -9.57 1.00 -5.89
N TRP A 62 -9.43 -0.22 -5.36
CA TRP A 62 -8.16 -0.74 -4.86
C TRP A 62 -7.09 -0.85 -5.95
N ARG A 63 -7.50 -1.23 -7.15
CA ARG A 63 -6.59 -1.25 -8.31
C ARG A 63 -6.06 0.15 -8.63
N ILE A 64 -6.92 1.15 -8.65
CA ILE A 64 -6.51 2.55 -8.87
C ILE A 64 -5.52 3.00 -7.78
N ALA A 65 -5.87 2.81 -6.52
CA ALA A 65 -5.04 3.22 -5.38
C ALA A 65 -3.70 2.48 -5.32
N THR A 66 -3.69 1.18 -5.57
CA THR A 66 -2.47 0.38 -5.59
C THR A 66 -1.53 0.84 -6.71
N ASN A 67 -2.06 1.10 -7.91
CA ASN A 67 -1.27 1.62 -9.02
C ASN A 67 -0.69 3.01 -8.71
N GLU A 68 -1.45 3.88 -8.04
CA GLU A 68 -0.93 5.17 -7.60
C GLU A 68 0.21 5.03 -6.60
N ALA A 69 0.04 4.18 -5.60
CA ALA A 69 1.05 3.92 -4.58
C ALA A 69 2.33 3.32 -5.19
N LEU A 70 2.20 2.34 -6.06
CA LEU A 70 3.35 1.72 -6.75
C LEU A 70 4.04 2.71 -7.71
N GLY A 71 3.29 3.55 -8.39
CA GLY A 71 3.82 4.63 -9.21
C GLY A 71 4.63 5.65 -8.40
N TYR A 72 4.13 6.03 -7.25
CA TYR A 72 4.83 6.88 -6.29
C TYR A 72 6.14 6.25 -5.82
N LEU A 73 6.15 4.98 -5.45
CA LEU A 73 7.35 4.26 -5.03
C LEU A 73 8.41 4.20 -6.13
N ARG A 74 8.00 4.00 -7.39
CA ARG A 74 8.93 4.02 -8.53
C ARG A 74 9.59 5.39 -8.69
N LYS A 75 8.82 6.47 -8.63
CA LYS A 75 9.33 7.85 -8.71
C LYS A 75 10.28 8.16 -7.55
N LYS A 76 9.95 7.70 -6.36
CA LYS A 76 10.78 7.88 -5.16
C LYS A 76 12.13 7.19 -5.30
N ARG A 77 12.17 5.97 -5.85
CA ARG A 77 13.42 5.24 -6.12
C ARG A 77 14.31 5.96 -7.14
N VAL A 78 13.72 6.49 -8.20
CA VAL A 78 14.47 7.26 -9.21
C VAL A 78 15.11 8.50 -8.58
N ARG A 79 14.37 9.24 -7.75
CA ARG A 79 14.91 10.40 -7.04
C ARG A 79 16.04 10.02 -6.09
N ALA A 80 15.88 8.95 -5.32
CA ALA A 80 16.90 8.47 -4.40
C ALA A 80 18.18 8.06 -5.13
N ALA A 81 18.06 7.38 -6.26
CA ALA A 81 19.20 7.02 -7.10
C ALA A 81 19.94 8.24 -7.63
N LEU A 82 19.23 9.31 -8.02
CA LEU A 82 19.83 10.56 -8.47
C LEU A 82 20.51 11.36 -7.34
N GLN A 83 20.04 11.19 -6.10
CA GLN A 83 20.59 11.85 -4.92
C GLN A 83 21.65 11.01 -4.18
N PHE A 84 21.93 9.79 -4.67
CA PHE A 84 22.84 8.83 -4.03
C PHE A 84 22.46 8.52 -2.57
N GLU A 85 21.17 8.63 -2.21
CA GLU A 85 20.67 8.36 -0.87
C GLU A 85 20.00 6.97 -0.82
N PRO A 86 20.37 6.10 0.15
CA PRO A 86 19.70 4.83 0.35
C PRO A 86 18.23 5.05 0.76
N LEU A 87 17.29 4.42 0.03
CA LEU A 87 15.85 4.51 0.32
C LEU A 87 15.49 4.05 1.73
N ASP A 88 16.10 2.97 2.17
CA ASP A 88 15.81 2.37 3.47
C ASP A 88 16.14 3.33 4.63
N ALA A 89 17.28 4.00 4.55
CA ALA A 89 17.68 4.99 5.57
C ALA A 89 16.73 6.20 5.62
N LYS A 90 16.24 6.66 4.47
CA LYS A 90 15.27 7.75 4.40
C LYS A 90 13.90 7.33 4.95
N ALA A 91 13.42 6.15 4.56
CA ALA A 91 12.17 5.59 5.07
C ALA A 91 12.20 5.39 6.59
N GLU A 92 13.29 4.87 7.12
CA GLU A 92 13.48 4.71 8.57
C GLU A 92 13.41 6.04 9.32
N ARG A 93 14.07 7.09 8.81
CA ARG A 93 14.01 8.43 9.42
C ARG A 93 12.60 9.01 9.41
N VAL A 94 11.87 8.84 8.31
CA VAL A 94 10.50 9.33 8.17
C VAL A 94 9.57 8.61 9.15
N ILE A 95 9.68 7.29 9.25
CA ILE A 95 8.88 6.47 10.18
C ILE A 95 9.18 6.87 11.64
N ASP A 96 10.44 7.05 11.99
CA ASP A 96 10.83 7.45 13.36
C ASP A 96 10.35 8.86 13.73
N SER A 97 10.23 9.75 12.77
CA SER A 97 9.79 11.13 12.97
C SER A 97 8.30 11.37 12.78
N ASP A 98 7.53 10.34 12.38
CA ASP A 98 6.11 10.47 12.07
C ASP A 98 5.27 10.70 13.34
N PRO A 99 4.70 11.92 13.54
CA PRO A 99 3.88 12.21 14.73
C PRO A 99 2.51 11.51 14.67
N TRP A 100 2.11 10.96 13.54
CA TRP A 100 0.85 10.25 13.33
C TRP A 100 1.00 8.73 13.51
N PHE A 101 2.20 8.26 13.84
CA PHE A 101 2.42 6.85 14.12
C PHE A 101 1.83 6.50 15.50
N ASP A 102 0.81 5.66 15.47
CA ASP A 102 0.09 5.19 16.67
C ASP A 102 0.42 3.70 16.90
N GLY A 103 1.67 3.42 17.25
CA GLY A 103 2.13 2.07 17.50
C GLY A 103 3.28 2.05 18.50
N ASP A 104 3.56 0.86 19.05
CA ASP A 104 4.71 0.67 19.93
C ASP A 104 6.03 0.52 19.15
N ALA A 105 7.13 0.32 19.87
CA ALA A 105 8.46 0.16 19.26
C ALA A 105 8.54 -1.06 18.34
N ALA A 106 7.85 -2.16 18.66
CA ALA A 106 7.84 -3.37 17.84
C ALA A 106 7.07 -3.14 16.52
N GLU A 107 5.93 -2.45 16.58
CA GLU A 107 5.17 -2.07 15.38
C GLU A 107 5.94 -1.10 14.49
N ARG A 108 6.68 -0.18 15.09
CA ARG A 108 7.56 0.74 14.35
C ARG A 108 8.67 -0.01 13.61
N GLU A 109 9.31 -0.97 14.26
CA GLU A 109 10.33 -1.81 13.62
C GLU A 109 9.73 -2.67 12.50
N LEU A 110 8.53 -3.23 12.69
CA LEU A 110 7.81 -3.95 11.66
C LEU A 110 7.52 -3.05 10.45
N SER A 111 7.09 -1.83 10.67
CA SER A 111 6.84 -0.85 9.59
C SER A 111 8.10 -0.57 8.78
N LYS A 112 9.26 -0.48 9.42
CA LYS A 112 10.56 -0.31 8.73
C LYS A 112 10.92 -1.52 7.87
N VAL A 113 10.70 -2.73 8.39
CA VAL A 113 10.95 -3.97 7.63
C VAL A 113 10.03 -4.04 6.40
N ILE A 114 8.75 -3.73 6.57
CA ILE A 114 7.78 -3.72 5.47
C ILE A 114 8.18 -2.67 4.42
N ALA A 115 8.61 -1.49 4.84
CA ALA A 115 9.07 -0.43 3.93
C ALA A 115 10.28 -0.85 3.09
N ALA A 116 11.12 -1.76 3.60
CA ALA A 116 12.28 -2.29 2.90
C ALA A 116 11.98 -3.49 1.98
N LEU A 117 10.77 -4.03 2.03
CA LEU A 117 10.39 -5.15 1.15
C LEU A 117 10.34 -4.73 -0.33
N PRO A 118 10.71 -5.61 -1.27
CA PRO A 118 10.43 -5.40 -2.68
C PRO A 118 8.93 -5.18 -2.92
N ASP A 119 8.58 -4.38 -3.92
CA ASP A 119 7.20 -3.94 -4.16
C ASP A 119 6.18 -5.07 -4.20
N LYS A 120 6.48 -6.16 -4.90
CA LYS A 120 5.57 -7.31 -5.01
C LYS A 120 5.35 -8.00 -3.67
N GLN A 121 6.39 -8.11 -2.86
CA GLN A 121 6.31 -8.68 -1.52
C GLN A 121 5.55 -7.75 -0.58
N ARG A 122 5.84 -6.46 -0.62
CA ARG A 122 5.15 -5.44 0.19
C ARG A 122 3.66 -5.41 -0.14
N THR A 123 3.30 -5.40 -1.43
CA THR A 123 1.92 -5.37 -1.90
C THR A 123 1.12 -6.55 -1.37
N VAL A 124 1.58 -7.78 -1.59
CA VAL A 124 0.85 -8.97 -1.14
C VAL A 124 0.81 -9.07 0.37
N PHE A 125 1.88 -8.66 1.06
CA PHE A 125 1.90 -8.67 2.52
C PHE A 125 0.86 -7.72 3.12
N ILE A 126 0.77 -6.49 2.63
CA ILE A 126 -0.22 -5.51 3.06
C ILE A 126 -1.64 -6.06 2.87
N MET A 127 -1.94 -6.51 1.67
CA MET A 127 -3.27 -6.98 1.32
C MET A 127 -3.67 -8.25 2.05
N ARG A 128 -2.74 -9.18 2.25
CA ARG A 128 -3.02 -10.45 2.89
C ARG A 128 -3.02 -10.37 4.41
N TYR A 129 -2.04 -9.71 4.99
CA TYR A 129 -1.85 -9.66 6.44
C TYR A 129 -2.73 -8.59 7.11
N TYR A 130 -2.72 -7.36 6.61
CA TYR A 130 -3.47 -6.27 7.24
C TYR A 130 -4.92 -6.19 6.77
N GLU A 131 -5.19 -6.46 5.51
CA GLU A 131 -6.52 -6.30 4.93
C GLU A 131 -7.30 -7.62 4.84
N ASP A 132 -6.65 -8.73 5.14
CA ASP A 132 -7.24 -10.08 5.14
C ASP A 132 -7.93 -10.45 3.81
N LEU A 133 -7.38 -9.97 2.70
CA LEU A 133 -7.88 -10.31 1.38
C LEU A 133 -7.44 -11.71 0.97
N SER A 134 -8.31 -12.42 0.26
CA SER A 134 -7.95 -13.71 -0.34
C SER A 134 -6.93 -13.52 -1.47
N TYR A 135 -6.15 -14.55 -1.79
CA TYR A 135 -5.23 -14.50 -2.92
C TYR A 135 -5.96 -14.26 -4.25
N GLU A 136 -7.19 -14.75 -4.37
CA GLU A 136 -8.05 -14.51 -5.53
C GLU A 136 -8.41 -13.03 -5.66
N GLN A 137 -8.81 -12.38 -4.57
CA GLN A 137 -9.08 -10.94 -4.55
C GLN A 137 -7.83 -10.12 -4.87
N ILE A 138 -6.69 -10.47 -4.29
CA ILE A 138 -5.42 -9.80 -4.57
C ILE A 138 -5.03 -9.97 -6.04
N SER A 139 -5.25 -11.17 -6.60
CA SER A 139 -5.01 -11.44 -8.02
C SER A 139 -5.87 -10.56 -8.92
N GLU A 140 -7.15 -10.37 -8.59
CA GLU A 140 -8.04 -9.46 -9.33
C GLU A 140 -7.57 -8.00 -9.27
N ILE A 141 -7.07 -7.56 -8.11
CA ILE A 141 -6.59 -6.19 -7.91
C ILE A 141 -5.28 -5.96 -8.67
N THR A 142 -4.33 -6.88 -8.57
CA THR A 142 -2.94 -6.70 -9.03
C THR A 142 -2.66 -7.24 -10.43
N GLY A 143 -3.49 -8.17 -10.91
CA GLY A 143 -3.22 -8.91 -12.15
C GLY A 143 -2.11 -9.96 -12.01
N THR A 144 -1.64 -10.23 -10.79
CA THR A 144 -0.61 -11.24 -10.51
C THR A 144 -1.28 -12.59 -10.22
N SER A 145 -0.72 -13.69 -10.71
CA SER A 145 -1.28 -15.02 -10.47
C SER A 145 -1.26 -15.41 -8.99
N VAL A 146 -2.22 -16.21 -8.57
CA VAL A 146 -2.33 -16.71 -7.19
C VAL A 146 -1.04 -17.44 -6.78
N GLY A 147 -0.47 -18.25 -7.64
CA GLY A 147 0.80 -18.95 -7.36
C GLY A 147 1.96 -17.99 -7.09
N ALA A 148 2.10 -16.94 -7.91
CA ALA A 148 3.12 -15.92 -7.72
C ALA A 148 2.88 -15.11 -6.44
N LEU A 149 1.63 -14.81 -6.11
CA LEU A 149 1.27 -14.11 -4.86
C LEU A 149 1.63 -14.93 -3.62
N LYS A 150 1.35 -16.22 -3.64
CA LYS A 150 1.72 -17.14 -2.54
C LYS A 150 3.24 -17.19 -2.34
N ALA A 151 4.01 -17.28 -3.42
CA ALA A 151 5.47 -17.26 -3.37
C ALA A 151 5.99 -15.93 -2.82
N SER A 152 5.47 -14.80 -3.30
CA SER A 152 5.85 -13.46 -2.82
C SER A 152 5.51 -13.26 -1.34
N TYR A 153 4.36 -13.72 -0.89
CA TYR A 153 3.96 -13.67 0.51
C TYR A 153 4.89 -14.51 1.40
N PHE A 154 5.23 -15.72 0.96
CA PHE A 154 6.19 -16.57 1.66
C PHE A 154 7.54 -15.87 1.84
N HIS A 155 8.09 -15.28 0.79
CA HIS A 155 9.35 -14.55 0.86
C HIS A 155 9.26 -13.30 1.74
N ALA A 156 8.14 -12.57 1.71
CA ALA A 156 7.91 -11.44 2.59
C ALA A 156 7.95 -11.85 4.07
N VAL A 157 7.22 -12.90 4.43
CA VAL A 157 7.20 -13.44 5.80
C VAL A 157 8.59 -13.90 6.25
N GLN A 158 9.35 -14.57 5.39
CA GLN A 158 10.72 -14.99 5.67
C GLN A 158 11.64 -13.80 6.00
N ARG A 159 11.61 -12.76 5.18
CA ARG A 159 12.41 -11.54 5.40
C ARG A 159 12.03 -10.84 6.71
N ILE A 160 10.75 -10.76 7.03
CA ILE A 160 10.26 -10.18 8.28
C ILE A 160 10.77 -10.98 9.47
N ARG A 161 10.67 -12.30 9.43
CA ARG A 161 11.15 -13.19 10.51
C ARG A 161 12.65 -13.04 10.77
N GLU A 162 13.45 -12.96 9.71
CA GLU A 162 14.90 -12.78 9.83
C GLU A 162 15.23 -11.47 10.53
N ARG A 163 14.61 -10.36 10.14
CA ARG A 163 14.83 -9.05 10.73
C ARG A 163 14.34 -8.96 12.18
N VAL A 164 13.23 -9.58 12.50
CA VAL A 164 12.69 -9.62 13.88
C VAL A 164 13.59 -10.43 14.79
N LYS A 165 14.20 -11.53 14.33
CA LYS A 165 15.18 -12.30 15.10
C LYS A 165 16.42 -11.47 15.43
N ASP A 166 16.95 -10.73 14.47
CA ASP A 166 18.10 -9.84 14.68
C ASP A 166 17.80 -8.78 15.73
N PHE A 167 16.60 -8.21 15.70
CA PHE A 167 16.14 -7.23 16.71
C PHE A 167 16.04 -7.84 18.11
N SER A 168 15.55 -9.07 18.24
CA SER A 168 15.41 -9.77 19.53
C SER A 168 16.74 -10.28 20.09
N SER A 169 17.77 -10.42 19.26
CA SER A 169 19.09 -10.92 19.65
C SER A 169 20.06 -9.79 20.03
N GLY A 170 19.66 -8.54 19.88
CA GLY A 170 20.45 -7.35 20.16
C GLY A 170 20.25 -6.76 21.56
N ASP A 171 19.47 -7.42 22.43
CA ASP A 171 19.29 -7.05 23.86
C ASP A 171 20.25 -7.81 24.78
#